data_774b09ee78b73f692d2f405721f8ca30
#
_entry.id   774b09ee78b73f692d2f405721f8ca30
#
_cell.length_a   1.000
_cell.length_b   1.000
_cell.length_c   1.000
_cell.angle_alpha   90.00
_cell.angle_beta   90.00
_cell.angle_gamma   90.00
#
_symmetry.space_group_name_H-M   'P 1'
#
loop_
_entity.id
_entity.type
_entity.pdbx_description
1 polymer ?
#
loop_
_entity_poly.entity_id
_entity_poly.type
_entity_poly.pdbx_seq_one_letter_code
_entity_poly.pdbx_strand_id
1 'polypeptide(L)'
;MRLYALVTSHNPLTVYIYRSGFGRFTHMRYEMGDTNALDAHLTNVAVQKNSENYDEERGGKYFIDKLRVYLSSKYSAEKIDKCFYQVQ
;
A
#
# COMPACT_ATOMS: atom_id res chain seq x y z
N MET A 1 -0.71 1.22 -3.13
CA MET A 1 0.12 0.00 -3.07
C MET A 1 1.30 0.14 -4.03
N ARG A 2 2.46 -0.40 -3.68
CA ARG A 2 3.65 -0.47 -4.53
C ARG A 2 3.97 -1.93 -4.83
N LEU A 3 4.01 -2.28 -6.10
CA LEU A 3 4.49 -3.57 -6.60
C LEU A 3 5.74 -3.33 -7.45
N TYR A 4 6.52 -4.38 -7.67
CA TYR A 4 7.74 -4.32 -8.46
C TYR A 4 7.66 -5.31 -9.60
N ALA A 5 7.96 -4.84 -10.79
CA ALA A 5 8.08 -5.66 -11.98
C ALA A 5 9.51 -5.60 -12.51
N LEU A 6 10.05 -6.75 -12.88
CA LEU A 6 11.36 -6.89 -13.50
C LEU A 6 11.19 -7.29 -14.96
N VAL A 7 11.66 -6.45 -15.86
CA VAL A 7 11.71 -6.75 -17.29
C VAL A 7 13.08 -7.35 -17.59
N THR A 8 13.14 -8.62 -17.97
CA THR A 8 14.38 -9.35 -18.27
C THR A 8 14.67 -9.41 -19.76
N SER A 9 13.67 -9.27 -20.61
CA SER A 9 13.80 -9.23 -22.05
C SER A 9 12.80 -8.27 -22.65
N HIS A 10 13.20 -7.55 -23.66
CA HIS A 10 12.37 -6.60 -24.40
C HIS A 10 11.72 -7.25 -25.64
N ASN A 11 12.45 -8.12 -26.32
CA ASN A 11 11.95 -8.81 -27.50
C ASN A 11 12.47 -10.27 -27.53
N PRO A 12 11.62 -11.27 -27.19
CA PRO A 12 10.24 -11.14 -26.72
C PRO A 12 10.15 -10.49 -25.33
N LEU A 13 9.05 -9.80 -25.07
CA LEU A 13 8.83 -9.17 -23.77
C LEU A 13 8.66 -10.23 -22.67
N THR A 14 9.53 -10.17 -21.68
CA THR A 14 9.49 -11.07 -20.52
C THR A 14 9.50 -10.23 -19.25
N VAL A 15 8.45 -10.36 -18.46
CA VAL A 15 8.23 -9.58 -17.23
C VAL A 15 7.94 -10.51 -16.06
N TYR A 16 8.63 -10.29 -14.97
CA TYR A 16 8.39 -10.96 -13.68
C TYR A 16 7.83 -9.98 -12.68
N ILE A 17 6.78 -10.36 -11.97
CA ILE A 17 6.24 -9.57 -10.86
C ILE A 17 6.83 -10.12 -9.56
N TYR A 18 7.40 -9.23 -8.76
CA TYR A 18 7.91 -9.60 -7.44
C TYR A 18 6.74 -9.89 -6.50
N ARG A 19 6.85 -11.00 -5.77
CA ARG A 19 5.78 -11.48 -4.88
C ARG A 19 5.48 -10.57 -3.69
N SER A 20 6.41 -9.71 -3.34
CA SER A 20 6.27 -8.79 -2.23
C SER A 20 6.13 -7.36 -2.71
N GLY A 21 5.72 -6.51 -1.82
CA GLY A 21 5.54 -5.09 -2.03
C GLY A 21 5.06 -4.45 -0.74
N PHE A 22 4.49 -3.26 -0.83
CA PHE A 22 3.95 -2.60 0.35
C PHE A 22 2.80 -1.65 0.01
N GLY A 23 1.91 -1.47 1.00
CA GLY A 23 0.94 -0.39 1.03
C GLY A 23 1.50 0.81 1.78
N ARG A 24 1.15 2.00 1.36
CA ARG A 24 1.34 3.24 2.12
C ARG A 24 -0.01 3.79 2.51
N PHE A 25 -0.14 4.13 3.78
CA PHE A 25 -1.35 4.68 4.36
C PHE A 25 -1.05 6.04 4.98
N THR A 26 -2.06 6.86 5.04
CA THR A 26 -2.05 8.09 5.81
C THR A 26 -2.26 7.78 7.30
N HIS A 27 -1.79 8.64 8.19
CA HIS A 27 -2.07 8.55 9.62
C HIS A 27 -3.42 9.18 9.98
N MET A 28 -3.93 10.05 9.11
CA MET A 28 -5.23 10.68 9.24
C MET A 28 -6.29 9.88 8.48
N ARG A 29 -7.50 9.84 9.03
CA ARG A 29 -8.65 9.27 8.34
C ARG A 29 -8.97 10.11 7.09
N TYR A 30 -9.27 9.41 6.00
CA TYR A 30 -9.67 10.07 4.76
C TYR A 30 -11.01 10.80 4.93
N GLU A 31 -11.05 12.08 4.59
CA GLU A 31 -12.24 12.92 4.55
C GLU A 31 -12.30 13.68 3.22
N MET A 32 -13.48 13.62 2.57
CA MET A 32 -13.66 14.30 1.27
C MET A 32 -13.84 15.82 1.38
N GLY A 33 -14.16 16.33 2.58
CA GLY A 33 -14.54 17.73 2.78
C GLY A 33 -13.40 18.73 2.79
N ASP A 34 -12.18 18.31 3.12
CA ASP A 34 -11.01 19.19 3.19
C ASP A 34 -9.90 18.73 2.25
N THR A 35 -9.85 19.34 1.07
CA THR A 35 -8.82 19.07 0.06
C THR A 35 -7.46 19.67 0.40
N ASN A 36 -7.36 20.53 1.40
CA ASN A 36 -6.12 21.16 1.84
C ASN A 36 -5.37 20.33 2.90
N ALA A 37 -6.04 19.32 3.48
CA ALA A 37 -5.42 18.40 4.44
C ALA A 37 -4.47 17.42 3.69
N LEU A 38 -3.27 17.87 3.37
CA LEU A 38 -2.29 17.11 2.58
C LEU A 38 -1.92 15.77 3.23
N ASP A 39 -1.87 15.70 4.55
CA ASP A 39 -1.58 14.52 5.34
C ASP A 39 -2.71 13.47 5.32
N ALA A 40 -3.95 13.89 5.06
CA ALA A 40 -5.08 12.97 4.84
C ALA A 40 -5.14 12.41 3.42
N HIS A 41 -4.60 13.14 2.43
CA HIS A 41 -4.70 12.79 1.01
C HIS A 41 -3.42 12.19 0.41
N LEU A 42 -2.24 12.56 0.93
CA LEU A 42 -0.95 12.15 0.40
C LEU A 42 -0.27 11.14 1.34
N THR A 43 0.03 9.96 0.83
CA THR A 43 0.68 8.87 1.57
C THR A 43 2.22 8.95 1.54
N ASN A 44 2.79 10.03 1.01
CA ASN A 44 4.24 10.22 0.94
C ASN A 44 4.82 10.42 2.34
N VAL A 45 5.89 9.71 2.66
CA VAL A 45 6.56 9.80 3.97
C VAL A 45 6.98 11.23 4.28
N ALA A 46 7.46 12.00 3.29
CA ALA A 46 7.86 13.39 3.48
C ALA A 46 6.70 14.29 3.94
N VAL A 47 5.47 14.00 3.50
CA VAL A 47 4.27 14.72 3.93
C VAL A 47 3.83 14.22 5.31
N GLN A 48 3.80 12.90 5.51
CA GLN A 48 3.34 12.29 6.75
C GLN A 48 4.21 12.63 7.97
N LYS A 49 5.52 12.79 7.78
CA LYS A 49 6.44 13.20 8.85
C LYS A 49 6.12 14.57 9.48
N ASN A 50 5.40 15.41 8.76
CA ASN A 50 4.97 16.71 9.25
C ASN A 50 3.62 16.66 9.98
N SER A 51 2.97 15.51 10.02
CA SER A 51 1.71 15.31 10.75
C SER A 51 1.98 15.10 12.24
N GLU A 52 1.18 15.72 13.09
CA GLU A 52 1.26 15.57 14.55
C GLU A 52 1.04 14.12 15.03
N ASN A 53 0.34 13.32 14.23
CA ASN A 53 0.02 11.93 14.54
C ASN A 53 1.01 10.93 13.90
N TYR A 54 2.15 11.41 13.38
CA TYR A 54 3.12 10.52 12.77
C TYR A 54 3.82 9.64 13.81
N ASP A 55 3.74 8.34 13.61
CA ASP A 55 4.42 7.32 14.42
C ASP A 55 5.67 6.84 13.66
N GLU A 56 6.85 7.18 14.17
CA GLU A 56 8.14 6.82 13.55
C GLU A 56 8.40 5.31 13.56
N GLU A 57 7.93 4.58 14.58
CA GLU A 57 8.16 3.15 14.70
C GLU A 57 7.30 2.35 13.72
N ARG A 58 6.05 2.76 13.54
CA ARG A 58 5.09 2.07 12.67
C ARG A 58 5.11 2.60 11.25
N GLY A 59 5.28 3.93 11.10
CA GLY A 59 5.15 4.58 9.81
C GLY A 59 3.84 4.24 9.09
N GLY A 60 3.58 4.82 7.97
CA GLY A 60 2.42 4.48 7.13
C GLY A 60 2.68 3.30 6.17
N LYS A 61 3.80 2.57 6.33
CA LYS A 61 4.21 1.50 5.41
C LYS A 61 3.90 0.12 5.98
N TYR A 62 3.08 -0.62 5.25
CA TYR A 62 2.73 -2.01 5.58
C TYR A 62 3.16 -2.94 4.45
N PHE A 63 3.97 -3.95 4.76
CA PHE A 63 4.32 -4.99 3.81
C PHE A 63 3.08 -5.80 3.42
N ILE A 64 3.02 -6.22 2.15
CA ILE A 64 1.86 -6.90 1.57
C ILE A 64 1.48 -8.14 2.37
N ASP A 65 2.44 -8.93 2.83
CA ASP A 65 2.17 -10.16 3.59
C ASP A 65 1.41 -9.85 4.90
N LYS A 66 1.90 -8.86 5.65
CA LYS A 66 1.23 -8.42 6.90
C LYS A 66 -0.13 -7.79 6.62
N LEU A 67 -0.22 -7.00 5.56
CA LEU A 67 -1.49 -6.39 5.14
C LEU A 67 -2.52 -7.45 4.76
N ARG A 68 -2.10 -8.48 4.02
CA ARG A 68 -2.97 -9.60 3.62
C ARG A 68 -3.50 -10.35 4.83
N VAL A 69 -2.64 -10.68 5.80
CA VAL A 69 -3.06 -11.33 7.06
C VAL A 69 -4.05 -10.48 7.83
N TYR A 70 -3.76 -9.20 7.99
CA TYR A 70 -4.66 -8.26 8.67
C TYR A 70 -6.03 -8.17 7.99
N LEU A 71 -6.06 -7.99 6.68
CA LEU A 71 -7.30 -7.89 5.93
C LEU A 71 -8.08 -9.21 5.93
N SER A 72 -7.41 -10.36 5.86
CA SER A 72 -8.03 -11.67 5.94
C SER A 72 -8.68 -11.95 7.30
N SER A 73 -8.09 -11.43 8.38
CA SER A 73 -8.68 -11.53 9.71
C SER A 73 -9.92 -10.65 9.87
N LYS A 74 -9.97 -9.52 9.17
CA LYS A 74 -11.06 -8.54 9.27
C LYS A 74 -12.25 -8.86 8.36
N TYR A 75 -11.99 -9.43 7.19
CA TYR A 75 -13.02 -9.72 6.18
C TYR A 75 -13.17 -11.25 6.01
N SER A 76 -12.59 -11.81 4.96
CA SER A 76 -12.47 -13.26 4.80
C SER A 76 -11.26 -13.55 3.92
N ALA A 77 -10.59 -14.69 4.17
CA ALA A 77 -9.42 -15.08 3.40
C ALA A 77 -9.74 -15.20 1.90
N GLU A 78 -10.88 -15.81 1.55
CA GLU A 78 -11.31 -15.99 0.17
C GLU A 78 -11.48 -14.65 -0.59
N LYS A 79 -12.14 -13.67 0.03
CA LYS A 79 -12.33 -12.35 -0.57
C LYS A 79 -11.02 -11.62 -0.78
N ILE A 80 -10.13 -11.71 0.20
CA ILE A 80 -8.83 -11.05 0.15
C ILE A 80 -7.92 -11.72 -0.88
N ASP A 81 -7.90 -13.04 -0.96
CA ASP A 81 -7.16 -13.78 -1.97
C ASP A 81 -7.60 -13.41 -3.39
N LYS A 82 -8.91 -13.31 -3.61
CA LYS A 82 -9.46 -12.86 -4.89
C LYS A 82 -9.04 -11.43 -5.24
N CYS A 83 -9.06 -10.50 -4.26
CA CYS A 83 -8.59 -9.14 -4.47
C CYS A 83 -7.10 -9.09 -4.84
N PHE A 84 -6.25 -9.82 -4.11
CA PHE A 84 -4.82 -9.84 -4.38
C PHE A 84 -4.49 -10.50 -5.72
N TYR A 85 -5.24 -11.52 -6.12
CA TYR A 85 -5.12 -12.13 -7.44
C TYR A 85 -5.45 -11.14 -8.58
N GLN A 86 -6.44 -10.27 -8.37
CA GLN A 86 -6.80 -9.24 -9.37
C GLN A 86 -5.78 -8.10 -9.48
N VAL A 87 -4.95 -7.91 -8.47
CA VAL A 87 -3.91 -6.86 -8.44
C VAL A 87 -2.63 -7.33 -9.16
N GLN A 88 -2.41 -8.61 -9.27
CA GLN A 88 -1.27 -9.23 -9.96
C GLN A 88 -1.59 -9.42 -11.45
#